data_b067e392a3720461b3abbc8b0afdb622
#
_entry.id   b067e392a3720461b3abbc8b0afdb622
#
_cell.length_a   1.000
_cell.length_b   1.000
_cell.length_c   1.000
_cell.angle_alpha   90.00
_cell.angle_beta   90.00
_cell.angle_gamma   90.00
#
_symmetry.space_group_name_H-M   'P 1'
#
loop_
_entity.id
_entity.type
_entity.pdbx_description
1 polymer ?
#
loop_
_entity_poly.entity_id
_entity_poly.type
_entity_poly.pdbx_seq_one_letter_code
_entity_poly.pdbx_strand_id
1 'polypeptide(L)' 'MKCKYKYKFPVDEFGRPGAMYSLADLPVAGYNVLERFGTLKKRDSKKELYELKDDENNWTLVVPFSDVELV' A
#
# COMPACT_ATOMS: atom_id res chain seq x y z
N MET A 1 5.67 13.22 10.28
CA MET A 1 5.11 13.98 9.15
C MET A 1 3.95 13.21 8.55
N LYS A 2 2.84 13.88 8.37
CA LYS A 2 1.65 13.25 7.80
C LYS A 2 1.77 13.11 6.30
N CYS A 3 1.20 12.05 5.78
CA CYS A 3 1.19 11.80 4.34
C CYS A 3 -0.10 11.09 3.94
N LYS A 4 -0.33 11.11 2.64
CA LYS A 4 -1.39 10.36 2.00
C LYS A 4 -0.72 9.36 1.08
N TYR A 5 -1.14 8.13 1.10
CA TYR A 5 -0.49 7.10 0.30
C TYR A 5 -1.50 6.21 -0.40
N LYS A 6 -1.05 5.59 -1.46
CA LYS A 6 -1.87 4.65 -2.22
C LYS A 6 -1.61 3.24 -1.75
N TYR A 7 -2.65 2.60 -1.27
CA TYR A 7 -2.61 1.20 -0.89
C TYR A 7 -3.20 0.37 -2.02
N LYS A 8 -2.38 -0.48 -2.61
CA LYS A 8 -2.79 -1.34 -3.72
C LYS A 8 -2.99 -2.75 -3.19
N PHE A 9 -4.12 -3.34 -3.53
CA PHE A 9 -4.38 -4.70 -3.15
C PHE A 9 -4.95 -5.48 -4.33
N PRO A 10 -4.59 -6.77 -4.46
CA PRO A 10 -5.05 -7.58 -5.58
C PRO A 10 -6.54 -7.87 -5.46
N VAL A 11 -7.19 -7.96 -6.62
CA VAL A 11 -8.59 -8.36 -6.70
C VAL A 11 -8.74 -9.54 -7.64
N ASP A 12 -9.75 -10.35 -7.40
CA ASP A 12 -10.09 -11.45 -8.28
C ASP A 12 -10.90 -10.95 -9.48
N GLU A 13 -11.27 -11.87 -10.36
CA GLU A 13 -12.02 -11.53 -11.56
C GLU A 13 -13.40 -10.95 -11.28
N PHE A 14 -13.90 -11.08 -10.06
CA PHE A 14 -15.17 -10.51 -9.63
C PHE A 14 -15.01 -9.18 -8.91
N GLY A 15 -13.78 -8.67 -8.85
CA GLY A 15 -13.51 -7.39 -8.19
C GLY A 15 -13.44 -7.48 -6.67
N ARG A 16 -13.45 -8.67 -6.11
CA ARG A 16 -13.34 -8.85 -4.66
C ARG A 16 -11.89 -8.82 -4.23
N PRO A 17 -11.60 -8.36 -3.00
CA PRO A 17 -10.24 -8.39 -2.51
C PRO A 17 -9.66 -9.78 -2.66
N GLY A 18 -8.52 -9.85 -3.30
CA GLY A 18 -7.85 -11.12 -3.48
C GLY A 18 -7.55 -11.74 -2.14
N ALA A 19 -7.83 -13.00 -2.01
CA ALA A 19 -7.52 -13.70 -0.80
C ALA A 19 -6.01 -13.64 -0.57
N MET A 20 -5.62 -13.29 0.61
CA MET A 20 -4.21 -13.26 0.97
C MET A 20 -3.63 -14.67 1.05
N TYR A 21 -4.45 -15.64 0.97
CA TYR A 21 -4.07 -17.04 0.97
C TYR A 21 -4.04 -17.54 -0.47
N SER A 22 -3.25 -18.54 -0.72
CA SER A 22 -3.13 -19.22 -1.99
C SER A 22 -2.79 -18.28 -3.16
N LEU A 23 -2.03 -17.26 -2.90
CA LEU A 23 -1.68 -16.26 -3.91
C LEU A 23 -0.91 -16.86 -5.08
N ALA A 24 -0.15 -17.91 -4.83
CA ALA A 24 0.65 -18.51 -5.88
C ALA A 24 -0.19 -19.20 -6.95
N ASP A 25 -1.40 -19.59 -6.59
CA ASP A 25 -2.22 -20.42 -7.45
C ASP A 25 -3.41 -19.68 -8.08
N LEU A 26 -3.69 -18.46 -7.61
CA LEU A 26 -4.82 -17.72 -8.13
C LEU A 26 -4.36 -16.57 -9.00
N PRO A 27 -4.89 -16.45 -10.21
CA PRO A 27 -4.54 -15.32 -11.06
C PRO A 27 -5.10 -14.03 -10.46
N VAL A 28 -4.29 -12.99 -10.51
CA VAL A 28 -4.71 -11.66 -10.10
C VAL A 28 -5.32 -10.99 -11.33
N ALA A 29 -6.60 -10.66 -11.26
CA ALA A 29 -7.29 -10.00 -12.36
C ALA A 29 -6.92 -8.51 -12.44
N GLY A 30 -6.52 -7.92 -11.32
CA GLY A 30 -6.13 -6.53 -11.29
C GLY A 30 -5.85 -6.09 -9.86
N TYR A 31 -5.74 -4.78 -9.69
CA TYR A 31 -5.50 -4.18 -8.38
C TYR A 31 -6.49 -3.05 -8.15
N ASN A 32 -7.00 -2.96 -6.93
CA ASN A 32 -7.70 -1.78 -6.48
C ASN A 32 -6.75 -0.90 -5.70
N VAL A 33 -6.99 0.40 -5.76
CA VAL A 33 -6.16 1.39 -5.09
C VAL A 33 -7.03 2.17 -4.12
N LEU A 34 -6.61 2.22 -2.87
CA LEU A 34 -7.25 3.05 -1.85
C LEU A 34 -6.27 4.12 -1.42
N GLU A 35 -6.78 5.34 -1.27
CA GLU A 35 -6.00 6.41 -0.68
C GLU A 35 -6.19 6.37 0.83
N ARG A 36 -5.08 6.35 1.55
CA ARG A 36 -5.10 6.28 3.01
C ARG A 36 -4.14 7.31 3.57
N PHE A 37 -4.33 7.63 4.82
CA PHE A 37 -3.47 8.57 5.52
C PHE A 37 -2.55 7.82 6.47
N GLY A 38 -1.33 8.31 6.57
CA GLY A 38 -0.34 7.71 7.44
C GLY A 38 0.65 8.73 7.96
N THR A 39 1.58 8.24 8.76
CA THR A 39 2.65 9.04 9.33
C THR A 39 3.98 8.48 8.86
N LEU A 40 4.81 9.32 8.27
CA LEU A 40 6.13 8.90 7.81
C LEU A 40 7.03 8.57 8.99
N LYS A 41 7.70 7.44 8.91
CA LYS A 41 8.63 6.97 9.92
C LYS A 41 10.08 7.05 9.43
N LYS A 42 10.31 6.67 8.19
CA LYS A 42 11.65 6.58 7.65
C LYS A 42 11.62 6.81 6.14
N ARG A 43 12.69 7.38 5.63
CA ARG A 43 12.86 7.58 4.19
C ARG A 43 14.11 6.86 3.74
N ASP A 44 13.99 6.04 2.71
CA ASP A 44 15.11 5.38 2.07
C ASP A 44 15.30 5.98 0.68
N SER A 45 16.24 6.91 0.57
CA SER A 45 16.49 7.60 -0.69
C SER A 45 17.11 6.72 -1.75
N LYS A 46 17.85 5.69 -1.34
CA LYS A 46 18.48 4.80 -2.29
C LYS A 46 17.48 3.92 -3.00
N LYS A 47 16.51 3.41 -2.25
CA LYS A 47 15.46 2.55 -2.79
C LYS A 47 14.24 3.32 -3.23
N GLU A 48 14.20 4.62 -2.95
CA GLU A 48 13.06 5.49 -3.23
C GLU A 48 11.79 4.96 -2.56
N LEU A 49 11.91 4.60 -1.30
CA LEU A 49 10.82 4.07 -0.50
C LEU A 49 10.64 4.87 0.77
N TYR A 50 9.40 4.94 1.22
CA TYR A 50 9.06 5.46 2.55
C TYR A 50 8.60 4.29 3.43
N GLU A 51 9.02 4.30 4.67
CA GLU A 51 8.41 3.49 5.71
C GLU A 51 7.41 4.38 6.44
N LEU A 52 6.18 3.95 6.51
CA LEU A 52 5.13 4.72 7.13
C LEU A 52 4.22 3.85 7.98
N LYS A 53 3.47 4.50 8.84
CA LYS A 53 2.48 3.84 9.69
C LYS A 53 1.11 4.35 9.31
N ASP A 54 0.19 3.44 9.00
CA ASP A 54 -1.19 3.79 8.70
C ASP A 54 -1.87 4.33 9.94
N ASP A 55 -2.56 5.47 9.81
CA ASP A 55 -3.16 6.14 10.96
C ASP A 55 -4.36 5.40 11.55
N GLU A 56 -5.07 4.64 10.75
CA GLU A 56 -6.24 3.90 11.24
C GLU A 56 -5.88 2.53 11.81
N ASN A 57 -5.05 1.80 11.11
CA ASN A 57 -4.80 0.40 11.43
C ASN A 57 -3.49 0.17 12.17
N ASN A 58 -2.66 1.18 12.28
CA ASN A 58 -1.33 1.07 12.88
C ASN A 58 -0.40 0.09 12.15
N TRP A 59 -0.70 -0.18 10.89
CA TRP A 59 0.18 -1.01 10.07
C TRP A 59 1.46 -0.26 9.74
N THR A 60 2.58 -0.96 9.75
CA THR A 60 3.83 -0.42 9.22
C THR A 60 3.98 -0.92 7.80
N LEU A 61 4.15 0.00 6.87
CA LEU A 61 4.17 -0.30 5.45
C LEU A 61 5.38 0.36 4.80
N VAL A 62 5.84 -0.26 3.72
CA VAL A 62 6.87 0.30 2.86
C VAL A 62 6.24 0.61 1.52
N VAL A 63 6.30 1.87 1.11
CA VAL A 63 5.59 2.36 -0.07
C VAL A 63 6.54 3.17 -0.94
N PRO A 64 6.52 2.98 -2.27
CA PRO A 64 7.37 3.78 -3.16
C PRO A 64 7.09 5.27 -3.07
N PHE A 65 8.10 6.09 -3.33
CA PHE A 65 7.94 7.55 -3.32
C PHE A 65 6.78 8.00 -4.20
N SER A 66 6.63 7.37 -5.35
CA SER A 66 5.59 7.74 -6.31
C SER A 66 4.17 7.55 -5.80
N ASP A 67 3.98 6.71 -4.79
CA ASP A 67 2.67 6.43 -4.23
C ASP A 67 2.37 7.24 -2.97
N VAL A 68 3.27 8.13 -2.58
CA VAL A 68 3.14 8.92 -1.36
C VAL A 68 3.05 10.40 -1.70
N GLU A 69 2.10 11.07 -1.11
CA GLU A 69 1.94 12.52 -1.22
C GLU A 69 2.08 13.11 0.18
N LEU A 70 3.00 14.04 0.34
CA LEU A 70 3.20 14.73 1.60
C LEU A 70 2.12 15.79 1.78
N VAL A 71 1.55 15.82 2.94
CA VAL A 71 0.45 16.74 3.24
C VAL A 71 0.90 17.83 4.16
#